data_9917ee79a337e93802493488030ffc41
#
_entry.id   9917ee79a337e93802493488030ffc41
#
_cell.length_a   1.000
_cell.length_b   1.000
_cell.length_c   1.000
_cell.angle_alpha   90.00
_cell.angle_beta   90.00
_cell.angle_gamma   90.00
#
_symmetry.space_group_name_H-M   'P 1'
#
loop_
_entity.id
_entity.type
_entity.pdbx_description
1 polymer ?
#
loop_
_entity_poly.entity_id
_entity_poly.type
_entity_poly.pdbx_seq_one_letter_code
_entity_poly.pdbx_strand_id
1 'polypeptide(L)'
;MKKYLVILALFVCIQANAQNGKLVWSDEFNDSNISKTNWVYDIGGNGWGNKELECYTNRPDNSKIEKGNLLIIAKKESFNGKSYTSARLKTEGLQNFTYGKIEARMKVPVGQGMWPAFWMLGKNIATANWPKCGEIDIMEHISNTKETVGTMHWDNNGHVSSGKPTPCDVAQFHVYGIEWDAKSIRWMLDGNKYFEGNIANNVNSTDEFHQPFFIILNLAVGGAWPGNPDVTTQFPDTMFVDYVRVYELPGASTSK
;
A
#
# COMPACT_ATOMS: atom_id res chain seq x y z
N MET A 1 61.38 7.51 17.08
CA MET A 1 60.01 7.88 17.47
C MET A 1 59.22 8.18 16.20
N LYS A 2 58.37 7.23 15.77
CA LYS A 2 57.51 7.42 14.58
C LYS A 2 56.11 7.73 15.09
N LYS A 3 55.60 8.92 14.78
CA LYS A 3 54.23 9.34 15.08
C LYS A 3 53.32 8.83 13.94
N TYR A 4 52.40 7.94 14.23
CA TYR A 4 51.34 7.54 13.30
C TYR A 4 50.16 8.50 13.44
N LEU A 5 49.84 9.14 12.33
CA LEU A 5 48.67 10.01 12.21
C LEU A 5 47.48 9.11 11.86
N VAL A 6 46.54 8.97 12.77
CA VAL A 6 45.22 8.34 12.52
C VAL A 6 44.34 9.43 11.98
N ILE A 7 44.05 9.43 10.68
CA ILE A 7 43.02 10.25 10.07
C ILE A 7 41.74 9.42 9.97
N LEU A 8 40.76 9.88 10.69
CA LEU A 8 39.44 9.33 10.88
C LEU A 8 38.62 9.44 9.60
N ALA A 9 38.11 8.31 9.12
CA ALA A 9 37.11 8.27 8.05
C ALA A 9 35.72 8.53 8.64
N LEU A 10 35.29 9.78 8.68
CA LEU A 10 33.96 10.21 9.05
C LEU A 10 33.34 11.03 7.92
N PHE A 11 33.00 10.37 6.81
CA PHE A 11 32.24 11.00 5.74
C PHE A 11 31.55 9.94 4.86
N VAL A 12 30.45 9.37 5.31
CA VAL A 12 29.40 8.82 4.42
C VAL A 12 28.11 8.66 5.23
N CYS A 13 27.31 9.70 5.41
CA CYS A 13 25.91 9.56 5.87
C CYS A 13 25.01 10.76 5.52
N ILE A 14 25.40 11.66 4.62
CA ILE A 14 24.58 12.86 4.35
C ILE A 14 23.97 12.88 2.93
N GLN A 15 24.27 11.95 2.05
CA GLN A 15 23.79 12.04 0.65
C GLN A 15 22.51 11.25 0.36
N ALA A 16 22.03 10.39 1.25
CA ALA A 16 20.81 9.61 0.98
C ALA A 16 19.50 10.42 1.13
N ASN A 17 19.51 11.52 1.90
CA ASN A 17 18.30 12.30 2.15
C ASN A 17 17.94 13.30 1.04
N ALA A 18 18.85 13.66 0.16
CA ALA A 18 18.59 14.66 -0.88
C ALA A 18 17.80 14.12 -2.08
N GLN A 19 17.77 12.80 -2.27
CA GLN A 19 17.13 12.16 -3.43
C GLN A 19 15.66 11.80 -3.18
N ASN A 20 15.25 11.65 -1.92
CA ASN A 20 13.91 11.21 -1.56
C ASN A 20 12.92 12.34 -1.21
N GLY A 21 13.34 13.60 -1.23
CA GLY A 21 12.51 14.71 -0.73
C GLY A 21 12.44 14.76 0.80
N LYS A 22 11.59 15.66 1.34
CA LYS A 22 11.38 15.83 2.77
C LYS A 22 10.34 14.82 3.26
N LEU A 23 10.67 14.00 4.27
CA LEU A 23 9.71 13.13 4.96
C LEU A 23 8.64 14.00 5.64
N VAL A 24 7.37 13.78 5.28
CA VAL A 24 6.22 14.54 5.82
C VAL A 24 5.33 13.70 6.73
N TRP A 25 5.32 12.38 6.55
CA TRP A 25 4.61 11.44 7.42
C TRP A 25 5.24 10.06 7.32
N SER A 26 5.22 9.32 8.42
CA SER A 26 5.56 7.89 8.41
C SER A 26 4.91 7.13 9.55
N ASP A 27 4.80 5.82 9.38
CA ASP A 27 4.66 4.86 10.45
C ASP A 27 5.73 3.78 10.27
N GLU A 28 6.64 3.72 11.23
CA GLU A 28 7.79 2.80 11.24
C GLU A 28 7.47 1.52 12.03
N PHE A 29 6.25 1.39 12.55
CA PHE A 29 5.76 0.25 13.34
C PHE A 29 6.68 -0.18 14.50
N ASN A 30 7.40 0.78 15.09
CA ASN A 30 8.32 0.56 16.21
C ASN A 30 7.64 0.55 17.58
N ASP A 31 6.38 0.99 17.64
CA ASP A 31 5.59 0.99 18.86
C ASP A 31 5.09 -0.42 19.21
N SER A 32 4.64 -0.62 20.45
CA SER A 32 4.06 -1.89 20.88
C SER A 32 2.64 -2.14 20.36
N ASN A 33 1.98 -1.09 19.87
CA ASN A 33 0.59 -1.13 19.40
C ASN A 33 0.43 -0.34 18.11
N ILE A 34 -0.52 -0.75 17.29
CA ILE A 34 -0.92 -0.02 16.07
C ILE A 34 -1.46 1.36 16.48
N SER A 35 -0.88 2.41 15.91
CA SER A 35 -1.20 3.80 16.23
C SER A 35 -2.63 4.15 15.81
N LYS A 36 -3.47 4.51 16.75
CA LYS A 36 -4.85 4.99 16.51
C LYS A 36 -4.90 6.41 15.93
N THR A 37 -3.79 7.12 15.92
CA THR A 37 -3.66 8.44 15.26
C THR A 37 -3.27 8.31 13.79
N ASN A 38 -2.81 7.11 13.38
CA ASN A 38 -2.44 6.81 12.00
C ASN A 38 -3.47 5.91 11.31
N TRP A 39 -4.08 4.96 12.06
CA TRP A 39 -4.88 3.89 11.45
C TRP A 39 -6.24 3.71 12.12
N VAL A 40 -7.25 3.52 11.27
CA VAL A 40 -8.57 2.99 11.62
C VAL A 40 -8.81 1.69 10.85
N TYR A 41 -9.79 0.90 11.31
CA TYR A 41 -10.11 -0.39 10.70
C TYR A 41 -11.40 -0.34 9.90
N ASP A 42 -11.41 -1.00 8.75
CA ASP A 42 -12.65 -1.51 8.19
C ASP A 42 -13.01 -2.84 8.85
N ILE A 43 -14.28 -3.02 9.22
CA ILE A 43 -14.76 -4.21 9.91
C ILE A 43 -15.98 -4.76 9.19
N GLY A 44 -15.99 -6.07 8.98
CA GLY A 44 -17.11 -6.77 8.36
C GLY A 44 -16.73 -7.70 7.24
N GLY A 45 -17.71 -8.41 6.70
CA GLY A 45 -17.52 -9.45 5.69
C GLY A 45 -18.57 -9.37 4.58
N ASN A 46 -18.85 -8.17 4.05
CA ASN A 46 -19.84 -7.97 2.98
C ASN A 46 -19.31 -8.29 1.57
N GLY A 47 -18.06 -8.79 1.47
CA GLY A 47 -17.38 -9.11 0.20
C GLY A 47 -16.73 -7.91 -0.48
N TRP A 48 -16.77 -6.72 0.13
CA TRP A 48 -16.03 -5.50 -0.19
C TRP A 48 -16.03 -5.10 -1.68
N GLY A 49 -17.12 -5.43 -2.41
CA GLY A 49 -17.27 -5.18 -3.84
C GLY A 49 -16.65 -6.26 -4.75
N ASN A 50 -15.77 -7.12 -4.22
CA ASN A 50 -14.96 -8.07 -4.97
C ASN A 50 -15.31 -9.54 -4.72
N LYS A 51 -16.39 -9.83 -3.95
CA LYS A 51 -16.77 -11.18 -3.48
C LYS A 51 -15.72 -11.81 -2.57
N GLU A 52 -14.98 -10.98 -1.81
CA GLU A 52 -14.01 -11.43 -0.82
C GLU A 52 -14.66 -12.31 0.25
N LEU A 53 -13.94 -13.29 0.76
CA LEU A 53 -14.48 -14.35 1.62
C LEU A 53 -14.26 -14.11 3.11
N GLU A 54 -13.31 -13.24 3.48
CA GLU A 54 -12.98 -12.96 4.87
C GLU A 54 -13.97 -12.00 5.54
N CYS A 55 -13.92 -12.01 6.86
CA CYS A 55 -14.39 -10.93 7.70
C CYS A 55 -13.16 -10.14 8.17
N TYR A 56 -13.05 -8.87 7.82
CA TYR A 56 -12.05 -7.99 8.40
C TYR A 56 -12.38 -7.66 9.84
N THR A 57 -11.36 -7.69 10.69
CA THR A 57 -11.48 -7.45 12.14
C THR A 57 -10.37 -6.53 12.63
N ASN A 58 -10.54 -5.98 13.83
CA ASN A 58 -9.51 -5.23 14.56
C ASN A 58 -8.88 -6.06 15.70
N ARG A 59 -8.99 -7.38 15.65
CA ARG A 59 -8.46 -8.28 16.67
C ARG A 59 -6.94 -8.41 16.55
N PRO A 60 -6.20 -8.55 17.67
CA PRO A 60 -4.78 -8.85 17.65
C PRO A 60 -4.41 -10.13 16.89
N ASP A 61 -5.37 -11.05 16.73
CA ASP A 61 -5.24 -12.26 15.94
C ASP A 61 -5.09 -12.00 14.44
N ASN A 62 -5.62 -10.86 13.95
CA ASN A 62 -5.59 -10.50 12.54
C ASN A 62 -4.66 -9.32 12.25
N SER A 63 -4.31 -8.52 13.26
CA SER A 63 -3.29 -7.46 13.08
C SER A 63 -2.61 -7.12 14.39
N LYS A 64 -1.29 -7.00 14.35
CA LYS A 64 -0.44 -6.62 15.48
C LYS A 64 0.89 -6.06 15.02
N ILE A 65 1.62 -5.41 15.94
CA ILE A 65 3.02 -5.08 15.72
C ILE A 65 3.89 -6.16 16.38
N GLU A 66 4.87 -6.65 15.63
CA GLU A 66 5.85 -7.61 16.13
C GLU A 66 7.21 -7.40 15.45
N LYS A 67 8.26 -7.24 16.26
CA LYS A 67 9.66 -7.06 15.80
C LYS A 67 9.82 -5.92 14.80
N GLY A 68 9.16 -4.78 15.05
CA GLY A 68 9.23 -3.60 14.18
C GLY A 68 8.48 -3.75 12.86
N ASN A 69 7.48 -4.62 12.77
CA ASN A 69 6.64 -4.76 11.60
C ASN A 69 5.17 -4.76 12.00
N LEU A 70 4.32 -4.15 11.18
CA LEU A 70 2.90 -4.44 11.18
C LEU A 70 2.68 -5.80 10.51
N LEU A 71 2.02 -6.70 11.20
CA LEU A 71 1.55 -7.98 10.69
C LEU A 71 0.06 -7.88 10.40
N ILE A 72 -0.34 -8.21 9.16
CA ILE A 72 -1.74 -8.46 8.79
C ILE A 72 -1.86 -9.96 8.50
N ILE A 73 -2.73 -10.63 9.27
CA ILE A 73 -2.76 -12.09 9.37
C ILE A 73 -4.11 -12.61 8.88
N ALA A 74 -4.09 -13.32 7.77
CA ALA A 74 -5.25 -14.06 7.28
C ALA A 74 -5.35 -15.42 7.99
N LYS A 75 -6.54 -15.76 8.48
CA LYS A 75 -6.80 -17.02 9.20
C LYS A 75 -7.99 -17.75 8.60
N LYS A 76 -7.90 -19.06 8.58
CA LYS A 76 -9.05 -19.94 8.30
C LYS A 76 -9.74 -20.26 9.63
N GLU A 77 -10.78 -19.54 9.93
CA GLU A 77 -11.59 -19.70 11.13
C GLU A 77 -13.02 -19.23 10.89
N SER A 78 -13.99 -19.79 11.62
CA SER A 78 -15.37 -19.33 11.54
C SER A 78 -15.56 -18.08 12.41
N PHE A 79 -15.95 -16.99 11.79
CA PHE A 79 -16.20 -15.72 12.47
C PHE A 79 -17.28 -14.90 11.74
N ASN A 80 -18.32 -14.47 12.45
CA ASN A 80 -19.45 -13.67 11.90
C ASN A 80 -20.01 -14.22 10.57
N GLY A 81 -20.19 -15.55 10.48
CA GLY A 81 -20.73 -16.21 9.31
C GLY A 81 -19.77 -16.34 8.12
N LYS A 82 -18.50 -15.98 8.30
CA LYS A 82 -17.43 -16.17 7.32
C LYS A 82 -16.50 -17.30 7.74
N SER A 83 -15.79 -17.88 6.76
CA SER A 83 -14.84 -18.99 6.98
C SER A 83 -13.39 -18.51 7.09
N TYR A 84 -13.14 -17.23 6.91
CA TYR A 84 -11.84 -16.59 6.99
C TYR A 84 -11.94 -15.26 7.73
N THR A 85 -10.86 -14.87 8.38
CA THR A 85 -10.68 -13.54 8.96
C THR A 85 -9.38 -12.94 8.50
N SER A 86 -9.32 -11.60 8.47
CA SER A 86 -8.11 -10.84 8.15
C SER A 86 -8.22 -9.43 8.73
N ALA A 87 -7.37 -8.50 8.31
CA ALA A 87 -7.49 -7.10 8.66
C ALA A 87 -7.33 -6.19 7.45
N ARG A 88 -8.01 -5.03 7.52
CA ARG A 88 -7.91 -3.91 6.60
C ARG A 88 -7.79 -2.63 7.42
N LEU A 89 -6.64 -1.98 7.30
CA LEU A 89 -6.29 -0.74 7.99
C LEU A 89 -6.27 0.40 6.98
N LYS A 90 -6.71 1.58 7.41
CA LYS A 90 -6.73 2.77 6.56
C LYS A 90 -6.42 4.03 7.33
N THR A 91 -5.88 5.03 6.65
CA THR A 91 -5.63 6.36 7.23
C THR A 91 -6.81 7.32 7.06
N GLU A 92 -7.96 6.87 6.59
CA GLU A 92 -9.18 7.67 6.36
C GLU A 92 -9.59 8.46 7.61
N GLY A 93 -9.83 9.76 7.43
CA GLY A 93 -10.21 10.66 8.51
C GLY A 93 -9.04 11.11 9.41
N LEU A 94 -7.86 10.50 9.27
CA LEU A 94 -6.67 10.80 10.06
C LEU A 94 -5.57 11.46 9.21
N GLN A 95 -5.15 10.80 8.11
CA GLN A 95 -4.11 11.28 7.21
C GLN A 95 -4.59 11.16 5.76
N ASN A 96 -4.29 12.15 4.95
CA ASN A 96 -4.53 12.11 3.51
C ASN A 96 -3.47 12.95 2.80
N PHE A 97 -3.17 12.60 1.57
CA PHE A 97 -2.06 13.16 0.80
C PHE A 97 -2.52 13.51 -0.60
N THR A 98 -2.03 14.64 -1.12
CA THR A 98 -2.14 15.01 -2.53
C THR A 98 -0.74 15.20 -3.04
N TYR A 99 -0.31 14.34 -3.96
CA TYR A 99 1.03 14.28 -4.49
C TYR A 99 2.08 13.84 -3.46
N GLY A 100 3.27 13.60 -3.93
CA GLY A 100 4.41 13.16 -3.13
C GLY A 100 4.95 11.82 -3.58
N LYS A 101 5.97 11.34 -2.87
CA LYS A 101 6.44 9.95 -2.95
C LYS A 101 5.81 9.19 -1.78
N ILE A 102 5.04 8.17 -2.09
CA ILE A 102 4.39 7.30 -1.11
C ILE A 102 4.99 5.90 -1.28
N GLU A 103 5.55 5.33 -0.21
CA GLU A 103 6.18 4.01 -0.27
C GLU A 103 5.94 3.20 0.99
N ALA A 104 5.94 1.87 0.83
CA ALA A 104 5.99 0.90 1.92
C ALA A 104 7.05 -0.16 1.64
N ARG A 105 7.78 -0.58 2.68
CA ARG A 105 8.64 -1.75 2.61
C ARG A 105 7.90 -2.93 3.20
N MET A 106 7.66 -3.94 2.39
CA MET A 106 6.82 -5.05 2.80
C MET A 106 7.15 -6.34 2.06
N LYS A 107 6.76 -7.47 2.66
CA LYS A 107 6.66 -8.77 2.03
C LYS A 107 5.28 -9.35 2.26
N VAL A 108 4.78 -10.09 1.29
CA VAL A 108 3.39 -10.56 1.31
C VAL A 108 3.31 -12.07 1.08
N PRO A 109 2.22 -12.70 1.55
CA PRO A 109 2.02 -14.13 1.36
C PRO A 109 1.79 -14.47 -0.11
N VAL A 110 2.21 -15.69 -0.47
CA VAL A 110 1.99 -16.32 -1.78
C VAL A 110 1.15 -17.57 -1.57
N GLY A 111 -0.03 -17.63 -2.14
CA GLY A 111 -0.93 -18.77 -2.00
C GLY A 111 -2.23 -18.57 -2.76
N GLN A 112 -2.79 -19.64 -3.31
CA GLN A 112 -4.04 -19.58 -4.05
C GLN A 112 -5.13 -18.86 -3.25
N GLY A 113 -5.71 -17.79 -3.83
CA GLY A 113 -6.75 -16.98 -3.20
C GLY A 113 -6.25 -15.93 -2.21
N MET A 114 -4.94 -15.73 -2.02
CA MET A 114 -4.40 -14.59 -1.27
C MET A 114 -4.37 -13.34 -2.15
N TRP A 115 -4.75 -12.20 -1.55
CA TRP A 115 -4.78 -10.92 -2.23
C TRP A 115 -4.36 -9.77 -1.29
N PRO A 116 -3.07 -9.65 -1.02
CA PRO A 116 -2.52 -8.50 -0.31
C PRO A 116 -2.51 -7.27 -1.19
N ALA A 117 -2.77 -6.10 -0.57
CA ALA A 117 -2.75 -4.82 -1.24
C ALA A 117 -2.21 -3.67 -0.36
N PHE A 118 -1.49 -2.76 -1.00
CA PHE A 118 -1.12 -1.44 -0.54
C PHE A 118 -1.60 -0.44 -1.58
N TRP A 119 -2.58 0.37 -1.23
CA TRP A 119 -3.34 1.17 -2.16
C TRP A 119 -3.93 2.41 -1.53
N MET A 120 -4.58 3.25 -2.31
CA MET A 120 -5.16 4.51 -1.87
C MET A 120 -6.52 4.74 -2.51
N LEU A 121 -7.44 5.37 -1.76
CA LEU A 121 -8.72 5.86 -2.26
C LEU A 121 -8.85 7.37 -2.07
N GLY A 122 -9.57 8.02 -2.99
CA GLY A 122 -9.91 9.42 -2.86
C GLY A 122 -10.70 9.72 -1.59
N LYS A 123 -10.29 10.78 -0.88
CA LYS A 123 -10.89 11.23 0.39
C LYS A 123 -12.41 11.47 0.29
N ASN A 124 -12.89 11.77 -0.91
CA ASN A 124 -14.30 12.06 -1.19
C ASN A 124 -15.15 10.81 -1.48
N ILE A 125 -14.66 9.59 -1.19
CA ILE A 125 -15.35 8.33 -1.47
C ILE A 125 -16.79 8.31 -0.94
N ALA A 126 -17.06 8.91 0.21
CA ALA A 126 -18.39 8.96 0.81
C ALA A 126 -19.41 9.76 -0.02
N THR A 127 -18.98 10.65 -0.91
CA THR A 127 -19.84 11.52 -1.73
C THR A 127 -19.72 11.26 -3.22
N ALA A 128 -18.52 11.00 -3.72
CA ALA A 128 -18.29 10.76 -5.13
C ALA A 128 -18.57 9.30 -5.53
N ASN A 129 -18.47 8.36 -4.57
CA ASN A 129 -18.48 6.93 -4.81
C ASN A 129 -17.35 6.45 -5.75
N TRP A 130 -17.11 5.14 -5.79
CA TRP A 130 -16.20 4.52 -6.73
C TRP A 130 -16.87 4.34 -8.11
N PRO A 131 -16.18 4.56 -9.25
CA PRO A 131 -14.76 4.92 -9.36
C PRO A 131 -14.49 6.44 -9.39
N LYS A 132 -15.49 7.29 -9.22
CA LYS A 132 -15.37 8.77 -9.28
C LYS A 132 -14.52 9.39 -8.17
N CYS A 133 -14.27 8.66 -7.10
CA CYS A 133 -13.33 9.10 -6.06
C CYS A 133 -11.86 8.92 -6.49
N GLY A 134 -11.59 8.11 -7.52
CA GLY A 134 -10.25 7.66 -7.90
C GLY A 134 -9.69 6.59 -6.96
N GLU A 135 -8.83 5.71 -7.50
CA GLU A 135 -8.11 4.68 -6.77
C GLU A 135 -6.71 4.54 -7.34
N ILE A 136 -5.72 4.38 -6.48
CA ILE A 136 -4.31 4.16 -6.84
C ILE A 136 -3.81 2.92 -6.12
N ASP A 137 -3.62 1.82 -6.84
CA ASP A 137 -3.05 0.59 -6.32
C ASP A 137 -1.55 0.66 -6.48
N ILE A 138 -0.86 0.92 -5.37
CA ILE A 138 0.60 1.03 -5.37
C ILE A 138 1.22 -0.36 -5.54
N MET A 139 0.62 -1.35 -4.89
CA MET A 139 1.04 -2.74 -4.95
C MET A 139 -0.16 -3.65 -4.75
N GLU A 140 -0.40 -4.55 -5.67
CA GLU A 140 -1.28 -5.71 -5.50
C GLU A 140 -0.55 -6.98 -5.92
N HIS A 141 -0.89 -8.08 -5.25
CA HIS A 141 -0.45 -9.42 -5.64
C HIS A 141 -1.61 -10.39 -5.49
N ILE A 142 -1.71 -11.37 -6.39
CA ILE A 142 -2.73 -12.40 -6.32
C ILE A 142 -2.15 -13.81 -6.41
N SER A 143 -2.65 -14.64 -5.53
CA SER A 143 -2.45 -16.11 -5.59
C SER A 143 -0.98 -16.53 -5.68
N ASN A 144 -0.62 -17.29 -6.70
CA ASN A 144 0.72 -17.85 -6.91
C ASN A 144 1.47 -17.17 -8.06
N THR A 145 1.07 -15.96 -8.46
CA THR A 145 1.77 -15.21 -9.51
C THR A 145 3.19 -14.85 -9.04
N LYS A 146 4.08 -14.58 -9.98
CA LYS A 146 5.46 -14.14 -9.68
C LYS A 146 5.64 -12.68 -10.08
N GLU A 147 4.66 -11.87 -9.72
CA GLU A 147 4.62 -10.46 -10.08
C GLU A 147 3.83 -9.66 -9.06
N THR A 148 4.06 -8.36 -9.07
CA THR A 148 3.21 -7.36 -8.45
C THR A 148 2.60 -6.49 -9.54
N VAL A 149 1.44 -5.90 -9.26
CA VAL A 149 0.72 -5.04 -10.20
C VAL A 149 0.54 -3.67 -9.55
N GLY A 150 0.77 -2.62 -10.33
CA GLY A 150 0.36 -1.26 -9.98
C GLY A 150 -0.72 -0.80 -10.94
N THR A 151 -1.79 -0.17 -10.43
CA THR A 151 -2.97 0.20 -11.21
C THR A 151 -3.50 1.56 -10.77
N MET A 152 -4.16 2.27 -11.65
CA MET A 152 -5.02 3.41 -11.35
C MET A 152 -6.42 3.16 -11.89
N HIS A 153 -7.46 3.55 -11.13
CA HIS A 153 -8.87 3.41 -11.52
C HIS A 153 -9.59 4.75 -11.37
N TRP A 154 -10.39 5.14 -12.37
CA TRP A 154 -11.13 6.40 -12.39
C TRP A 154 -12.41 6.32 -13.21
N ASP A 155 -13.17 7.40 -13.25
CA ASP A 155 -14.38 7.51 -14.07
C ASP A 155 -14.10 8.28 -15.37
N ASN A 156 -14.39 7.65 -16.49
CA ASN A 156 -14.47 8.33 -17.79
C ASN A 156 -15.71 7.84 -18.54
N ASN A 157 -16.88 8.35 -18.12
CA ASN A 157 -18.20 7.83 -18.53
C ASN A 157 -18.39 6.35 -18.18
N GLY A 158 -17.89 5.93 -17.04
CA GLY A 158 -17.84 4.59 -16.50
C GLY A 158 -16.43 4.23 -16.02
N HIS A 159 -16.30 3.09 -15.37
CA HIS A 159 -15.01 2.64 -14.81
C HIS A 159 -13.97 2.42 -15.91
N VAL A 160 -12.83 3.05 -15.74
CA VAL A 160 -11.61 2.87 -16.55
C VAL A 160 -10.46 2.52 -15.62
N SER A 161 -9.55 1.69 -16.09
CA SER A 161 -8.30 1.39 -15.37
C SER A 161 -7.10 1.35 -16.32
N SER A 162 -5.92 1.63 -15.75
CA SER A 162 -4.65 1.49 -16.43
C SER A 162 -3.61 0.98 -15.44
N GLY A 163 -2.94 -0.10 -15.76
CA GLY A 163 -1.98 -0.72 -14.86
C GLY A 163 -0.95 -1.59 -15.58
N LYS A 164 0.06 -2.01 -14.85
CA LYS A 164 1.12 -2.85 -15.39
C LYS A 164 1.65 -3.83 -14.35
N PRO A 165 1.73 -5.13 -14.65
CA PRO A 165 2.46 -6.08 -13.83
C PRO A 165 3.97 -5.90 -14.01
N THR A 166 4.73 -6.25 -12.95
CA THR A 166 6.19 -6.34 -13.00
C THR A 166 6.66 -7.58 -12.22
N PRO A 167 7.64 -8.35 -12.74
CA PRO A 167 8.18 -9.51 -12.03
C PRO A 167 8.69 -9.13 -10.65
N CYS A 168 8.30 -9.91 -9.63
CA CYS A 168 8.67 -9.69 -8.24
C CYS A 168 8.56 -10.98 -7.44
N ASP A 169 9.56 -11.31 -6.62
CA ASP A 169 9.44 -12.31 -5.57
C ASP A 169 8.84 -11.66 -4.31
N VAL A 170 7.54 -11.49 -4.30
CA VAL A 170 6.80 -10.78 -3.24
C VAL A 170 6.95 -11.41 -1.85
N ALA A 171 7.45 -12.65 -1.75
CA ALA A 171 7.76 -13.30 -0.47
C ALA A 171 9.03 -12.73 0.20
N GLN A 172 9.80 -11.92 -0.51
CA GLN A 172 10.92 -11.15 0.04
C GLN A 172 10.48 -9.71 0.31
N PHE A 173 11.23 -9.01 1.17
CA PHE A 173 10.99 -7.60 1.39
C PHE A 173 11.42 -6.76 0.19
N HIS A 174 10.49 -6.00 -0.35
CA HIS A 174 10.70 -5.00 -1.38
C HIS A 174 10.15 -3.65 -0.95
N VAL A 175 10.59 -2.58 -1.59
CA VAL A 175 10.03 -1.23 -1.46
C VAL A 175 9.10 -0.99 -2.64
N TYR A 176 7.80 -0.96 -2.37
CA TYR A 176 6.77 -0.61 -3.34
C TYR A 176 6.40 0.85 -3.14
N GLY A 177 6.28 1.61 -4.21
CA GLY A 177 5.94 3.01 -4.07
C GLY A 177 5.46 3.67 -5.34
N ILE A 178 4.98 4.89 -5.18
CA ILE A 178 4.68 5.81 -6.28
C ILE A 178 5.39 7.14 -6.06
N GLU A 179 5.71 7.79 -7.17
CA GLU A 179 5.96 9.23 -7.23
C GLU A 179 4.81 9.87 -7.98
N TRP A 180 4.06 10.71 -7.30
CA TRP A 180 2.84 11.31 -7.81
C TRP A 180 2.95 12.84 -7.78
N ASP A 181 2.74 13.46 -8.93
CA ASP A 181 2.70 14.91 -9.10
C ASP A 181 1.51 15.33 -10.00
N ALA A 182 1.37 16.62 -10.30
CA ALA A 182 0.27 17.14 -11.12
C ALA A 182 0.32 16.69 -12.60
N LYS A 183 1.33 15.91 -13.01
CA LYS A 183 1.46 15.46 -14.40
C LYS A 183 1.33 13.96 -14.54
N SER A 184 1.81 13.20 -13.55
CA SER A 184 1.85 11.75 -13.65
C SER A 184 1.88 11.06 -12.29
N ILE A 185 1.49 9.79 -12.30
CA ILE A 185 1.74 8.83 -11.22
C ILE A 185 2.75 7.82 -11.78
N ARG A 186 3.88 7.65 -11.12
CA ARG A 186 4.97 6.75 -11.52
C ARG A 186 5.11 5.64 -10.47
N TRP A 187 4.90 4.40 -10.88
CA TRP A 187 5.05 3.23 -10.00
C TRP A 187 6.49 2.75 -9.95
N MET A 188 6.96 2.50 -8.74
CA MET A 188 8.34 2.15 -8.43
C MET A 188 8.39 0.81 -7.68
N LEU A 189 9.34 -0.05 -8.07
CA LEU A 189 9.73 -1.25 -7.31
C LEU A 189 11.21 -1.16 -7.01
N ASP A 190 11.59 -1.13 -5.72
CA ASP A 190 12.98 -0.97 -5.26
C ASP A 190 13.68 0.24 -5.92
N GLY A 191 12.96 1.36 -6.05
CA GLY A 191 13.46 2.58 -6.66
C GLY A 191 13.50 2.58 -8.20
N ASN A 192 13.11 1.50 -8.86
CA ASN A 192 13.07 1.40 -10.32
C ASN A 192 11.66 1.63 -10.85
N LYS A 193 11.47 2.62 -11.72
CA LYS A 193 10.19 2.88 -12.37
C LYS A 193 9.84 1.76 -13.35
N TYR A 194 8.64 1.19 -13.22
CA TYR A 194 8.15 0.17 -14.14
C TYR A 194 6.86 0.56 -14.89
N PHE A 195 6.09 1.54 -14.34
CA PHE A 195 4.88 2.02 -14.97
C PHE A 195 4.71 3.53 -14.73
N GLU A 196 3.95 4.19 -15.61
CA GLU A 196 3.59 5.61 -15.49
C GLU A 196 2.22 5.86 -16.10
N GLY A 197 1.33 6.49 -15.32
CA GLY A 197 0.03 7.00 -15.74
C GLY A 197 0.11 8.52 -15.95
N ASN A 198 -0.32 9.02 -17.11
CA ASN A 198 -0.40 10.45 -17.39
C ASN A 198 -1.72 11.01 -16.86
N ILE A 199 -1.65 12.02 -16.00
CA ILE A 199 -2.80 12.75 -15.44
C ILE A 199 -2.73 14.26 -15.74
N ALA A 200 -1.79 14.70 -16.57
CA ALA A 200 -1.60 16.11 -16.89
C ALA A 200 -2.83 16.69 -17.59
N ASN A 201 -3.25 17.88 -17.14
CA ASN A 201 -4.37 18.62 -17.74
C ASN A 201 -5.68 17.82 -17.81
N ASN A 202 -5.90 16.93 -16.83
CA ASN A 202 -7.11 16.08 -16.72
C ASN A 202 -7.34 15.21 -17.96
N VAL A 203 -6.26 14.75 -18.59
CA VAL A 203 -6.34 13.89 -19.76
C VAL A 203 -7.18 12.65 -19.47
N ASN A 204 -8.09 12.28 -20.36
CA ASN A 204 -8.99 11.14 -20.19
C ASN A 204 -9.85 11.21 -18.90
N SER A 205 -10.24 12.40 -18.46
CA SER A 205 -11.03 12.62 -17.23
C SER A 205 -10.33 12.16 -15.95
N THR A 206 -9.04 12.42 -15.82
CA THR A 206 -8.22 12.02 -14.65
C THR A 206 -8.23 13.06 -13.52
N ASP A 207 -9.30 13.84 -13.40
CA ASP A 207 -9.49 14.89 -12.38
C ASP A 207 -9.39 14.36 -10.96
N GLU A 208 -9.81 13.12 -10.74
CA GLU A 208 -9.81 12.44 -9.45
C GLU A 208 -8.42 12.38 -8.84
N PHE A 209 -7.36 12.30 -9.65
CA PHE A 209 -5.98 12.20 -9.18
C PHE A 209 -5.35 13.55 -8.79
N HIS A 210 -6.14 14.63 -8.74
CA HIS A 210 -5.70 15.97 -8.30
C HIS A 210 -6.27 16.38 -6.94
N GLN A 211 -6.78 15.41 -6.17
CA GLN A 211 -7.37 15.63 -4.85
C GLN A 211 -6.72 14.71 -3.80
N PRO A 212 -7.04 14.90 -2.50
CA PRO A 212 -6.43 14.08 -1.44
C PRO A 212 -6.88 12.62 -1.46
N PHE A 213 -5.95 11.71 -1.22
CA PHE A 213 -6.16 10.28 -1.05
C PHE A 213 -5.71 9.80 0.33
N PHE A 214 -6.37 8.79 0.87
CA PHE A 214 -5.93 8.09 2.07
C PHE A 214 -5.36 6.71 1.72
N ILE A 215 -4.47 6.20 2.57
CA ILE A 215 -3.76 4.93 2.38
C ILE A 215 -4.57 3.78 2.98
N ILE A 216 -4.51 2.61 2.32
CA ILE A 216 -5.11 1.36 2.78
C ILE A 216 -4.08 0.24 2.68
N LEU A 217 -4.06 -0.62 3.71
CA LEU A 217 -3.29 -1.87 3.78
C LEU A 217 -4.27 -3.00 4.12
N ASN A 218 -4.33 -4.04 3.32
CA ASN A 218 -5.15 -5.22 3.62
C ASN A 218 -4.57 -6.51 3.06
N LEU A 219 -5.05 -7.61 3.60
CA LEU A 219 -4.85 -8.95 3.06
C LEU A 219 -6.23 -9.58 2.86
N ALA A 220 -6.75 -9.51 1.64
CA ALA A 220 -8.00 -10.17 1.26
C ALA A 220 -7.80 -11.69 1.07
N VAL A 221 -8.86 -12.44 1.23
CA VAL A 221 -8.91 -13.89 1.04
C VAL A 221 -10.02 -14.24 0.07
N GLY A 222 -9.68 -14.82 -1.05
CA GLY A 222 -10.61 -15.10 -2.13
C GLY A 222 -11.05 -13.84 -2.86
N GLY A 223 -12.02 -13.99 -3.73
CA GLY A 223 -12.59 -12.89 -4.51
C GLY A 223 -12.63 -13.18 -5.99
N ALA A 224 -13.20 -12.23 -6.73
CA ALA A 224 -13.42 -12.39 -8.18
C ALA A 224 -12.11 -12.46 -8.97
N TRP A 225 -11.04 -11.82 -8.49
CA TRP A 225 -9.76 -11.77 -9.20
C TRP A 225 -8.79 -12.88 -8.79
N PRO A 226 -8.45 -13.10 -7.51
CA PRO A 226 -7.51 -14.17 -7.12
C PRO A 226 -8.14 -15.57 -7.20
N GLY A 227 -9.47 -15.67 -7.28
CA GLY A 227 -10.18 -16.92 -7.06
C GLY A 227 -10.21 -17.32 -5.58
N ASN A 228 -10.76 -18.48 -5.27
CA ASN A 228 -10.88 -18.95 -3.89
C ASN A 228 -9.61 -19.69 -3.44
N PRO A 229 -9.31 -19.68 -2.12
CA PRO A 229 -8.34 -20.61 -1.54
C PRO A 229 -8.69 -22.05 -1.85
N ASP A 230 -7.68 -22.89 -1.98
CA ASP A 230 -7.80 -24.33 -2.20
C ASP A 230 -7.05 -25.14 -1.14
N VAL A 231 -6.86 -26.43 -1.38
CA VAL A 231 -6.18 -27.33 -0.44
C VAL A 231 -4.68 -27.04 -0.29
N THR A 232 -4.08 -26.26 -1.20
CA THR A 232 -2.68 -25.86 -1.16
C THR A 232 -2.45 -24.59 -0.37
N THR A 233 -3.52 -23.79 -0.14
CA THR A 233 -3.44 -22.52 0.56
C THR A 233 -3.15 -22.73 2.04
N GLN A 234 -2.04 -22.17 2.51
CA GLN A 234 -1.64 -22.26 3.91
C GLN A 234 -2.34 -21.18 4.75
N PHE A 235 -2.72 -21.54 5.99
CA PHE A 235 -3.26 -20.64 7.00
C PHE A 235 -2.68 -21.00 8.38
N PRO A 236 -2.40 -20.05 9.28
CA PRO A 236 -2.45 -18.61 8.99
C PRO A 236 -1.37 -18.18 8.02
N ASP A 237 -1.63 -17.15 7.23
CA ASP A 237 -0.62 -16.52 6.39
C ASP A 237 -0.55 -15.01 6.63
N THR A 238 0.58 -14.37 6.38
CA THR A 238 0.88 -13.06 6.93
C THR A 238 1.56 -12.13 5.92
N MET A 239 0.99 -10.94 5.80
CA MET A 239 1.62 -9.78 5.17
C MET A 239 2.41 -9.02 6.24
N PHE A 240 3.68 -8.71 5.97
CA PHE A 240 4.58 -7.95 6.85
C PHE A 240 4.86 -6.60 6.25
N VAL A 241 4.62 -5.53 7.01
CA VAL A 241 4.94 -4.16 6.61
C VAL A 241 5.94 -3.58 7.60
N ASP A 242 7.15 -3.28 7.12
CA ASP A 242 8.25 -2.73 7.91
C ASP A 242 8.03 -1.23 8.17
N TYR A 243 7.64 -0.49 7.12
CA TYR A 243 7.25 0.91 7.24
C TYR A 243 6.29 1.34 6.13
N VAL A 244 5.59 2.45 6.39
CA VAL A 244 4.94 3.28 5.36
C VAL A 244 5.47 4.70 5.51
N ARG A 245 5.91 5.32 4.40
CA ARG A 245 6.51 6.66 4.40
C ARG A 245 5.94 7.51 3.28
N VAL A 246 5.75 8.79 3.57
CA VAL A 246 5.32 9.80 2.60
C VAL A 246 6.32 10.94 2.60
N TYR A 247 6.80 11.29 1.41
CA TYR A 247 7.77 12.37 1.20
C TYR A 247 7.17 13.42 0.27
N GLU A 248 7.48 14.68 0.52
CA GLU A 248 7.27 15.79 -0.40
C GLU A 248 8.27 15.69 -1.55
N LEU A 249 7.79 15.73 -2.79
CA LEU A 249 8.69 15.72 -3.96
C LEU A 249 9.36 17.09 -4.13
N PRO A 250 10.66 17.15 -4.51
CA PRO A 250 11.33 18.39 -4.83
C PRO A 250 10.59 19.16 -5.93
N GLY A 251 10.19 20.41 -5.65
CA GLY A 251 9.49 21.27 -6.60
C GLY A 251 7.97 21.10 -6.67
N ALA A 252 7.37 20.19 -5.92
CA ALA A 252 5.93 20.14 -5.72
C ALA A 252 5.54 21.19 -4.67
N SER A 253 4.94 22.30 -5.09
CA SER A 253 4.33 23.26 -4.16
C SER A 253 3.08 22.60 -3.55
N THR A 254 3.15 22.20 -2.30
CA THR A 254 1.96 21.83 -1.53
C THR A 254 1.18 23.11 -1.28
N SER A 255 0.11 23.35 -2.03
CA SER A 255 -0.91 24.32 -1.62
C SER A 255 -1.55 23.77 -0.33
N LYS A 256 -1.35 24.51 0.77
CA LYS A 256 -2.07 24.29 2.03
C LYS A 256 -3.53 24.66 1.87
#